data_cc550468619dd9faa3f30d7bc2b34a78
#
_entry.id   cc550468619dd9faa3f30d7bc2b34a78
#
_cell.length_a   1.000
_cell.length_b   1.000
_cell.length_c   1.000
_cell.angle_alpha   90.00
_cell.angle_beta   90.00
_cell.angle_gamma   90.00
#
_symmetry.space_group_name_H-M   'P 1'
#
loop_
_entity.id
_entity.type
_entity.pdbx_description
1 polymer ?
#
loop_
_entity_poly.entity_id
_entity_poly.type
_entity_poly.pdbx_seq_one_letter_code
_entity_poly.pdbx_strand_id
1 'polypeptide(L)'
;MPLVVALAVLVRVLGGGADDGGGATADVSGGASAGREDLPVLPVEVPPVTPEADASCPALMSTLPLELTGDESRRVRSASPYAYAWGDPAVVLICGVDRPAGYVVGVSAIQINGVQWYVDTDDPDTTVWTTVDRPVYVQISLPSSVDSAPVTALTPQIARALPYRDPQPGP
;
A
#
# COMPACT_ATOMS: atom_id res chain seq x y z
N MET A 1 59.22 33.67 5.07
CA MET A 1 57.99 33.37 4.36
C MET A 1 58.11 32.26 3.28
N PRO A 2 59.08 31.30 3.36
CA PRO A 2 59.19 30.24 2.33
C PRO A 2 58.25 29.05 2.58
N LEU A 3 57.68 28.89 3.79
CA LEU A 3 56.90 27.70 4.15
C LEU A 3 55.45 27.69 3.59
N VAL A 4 54.86 28.88 3.39
CA VAL A 4 53.50 29.03 2.87
C VAL A 4 53.43 28.77 1.36
N VAL A 5 54.50 29.11 0.62
CA VAL A 5 54.59 28.89 -0.83
C VAL A 5 54.75 27.39 -1.15
N ALA A 6 55.49 26.66 -0.31
CA ALA A 6 55.71 25.22 -0.49
C ALA A 6 54.41 24.41 -0.28
N LEU A 7 53.56 24.84 0.66
CA LEU A 7 52.27 24.18 0.92
C LEU A 7 51.26 24.40 -0.22
N ALA A 8 51.25 25.59 -0.84
CA ALA A 8 50.35 25.89 -1.95
C ALA A 8 50.72 25.12 -3.24
N VAL A 9 52.00 24.82 -3.45
CA VAL A 9 52.46 24.03 -4.60
C VAL A 9 52.14 22.53 -4.40
N LEU A 10 52.26 22.04 -3.16
CA LEU A 10 51.97 20.63 -2.86
C LEU A 10 50.49 20.29 -3.05
N VAL A 11 49.59 21.22 -2.70
CA VAL A 11 48.13 21.03 -2.89
C VAL A 11 47.73 21.02 -4.38
N ARG A 12 48.45 21.75 -5.24
CA ARG A 12 48.18 21.74 -6.68
C ARG A 12 48.74 20.51 -7.40
N VAL A 13 49.77 19.88 -6.89
CA VAL A 13 50.34 18.67 -7.51
C VAL A 13 49.58 17.41 -7.14
N LEU A 14 48.90 17.41 -5.98
CA LEU A 14 48.03 16.28 -5.55
C LEU A 14 46.58 16.39 -6.00
N GLY A 15 46.16 17.52 -6.58
CA GLY A 15 44.78 17.74 -7.04
C GLY A 15 44.55 17.69 -8.56
N GLY A 16 45.57 17.29 -9.33
CA GLY A 16 45.50 17.27 -10.79
C GLY A 16 45.75 15.88 -11.38
N GLY A 17 44.82 14.99 -11.25
CA GLY A 17 44.76 13.72 -11.95
C GLY A 17 43.39 13.58 -12.58
N ALA A 18 43.20 14.16 -13.77
CA ALA A 18 42.14 13.77 -14.66
C ALA A 18 42.58 12.46 -15.30
N ASP A 19 41.96 11.37 -14.90
CA ASP A 19 41.97 10.12 -15.65
C ASP A 19 40.55 9.85 -16.18
N ASP A 20 40.46 10.01 -17.50
CA ASP A 20 39.42 9.44 -18.32
C ASP A 20 39.46 7.91 -18.17
N GLY A 21 38.62 7.38 -17.26
CA GLY A 21 38.30 5.97 -17.15
C GLY A 21 36.82 5.84 -17.15
N GLY A 22 36.22 5.46 -18.30
CA GLY A 22 34.80 5.15 -18.44
C GLY A 22 34.40 4.03 -17.48
N GLY A 23 34.11 4.38 -16.24
CA GLY A 23 33.33 3.58 -15.31
C GLY A 23 31.88 3.89 -15.59
N ALA A 24 31.18 2.95 -16.22
CA ALA A 24 29.72 2.96 -16.22
C ALA A 24 29.28 3.00 -14.74
N THR A 25 28.98 4.19 -14.24
CA THR A 25 28.14 4.30 -13.06
C THR A 25 26.82 3.66 -13.45
N ALA A 26 26.53 2.47 -12.91
CA ALA A 26 25.19 1.97 -12.92
C ALA A 26 24.33 3.08 -12.32
N ASP A 27 23.56 3.77 -13.16
CA ASP A 27 22.42 4.55 -12.74
C ASP A 27 21.50 3.57 -12.00
N VAL A 28 21.66 3.50 -10.70
CA VAL A 28 20.60 3.01 -9.85
C VAL A 28 19.56 4.12 -9.91
N SER A 29 18.81 4.15 -11.02
CA SER A 29 17.50 4.77 -11.06
C SER A 29 16.65 3.95 -10.11
N GLY A 30 16.78 4.23 -8.81
CA GLY A 30 15.74 3.97 -7.87
C GLY A 30 14.55 4.74 -8.43
N GLY A 31 13.60 4.04 -9.06
CA GLY A 31 12.40 4.67 -9.55
C GLY A 31 11.78 5.40 -8.35
N ALA A 32 11.87 6.72 -8.35
CA ALA A 32 11.12 7.52 -7.41
C ALA A 32 9.66 7.13 -7.64
N SER A 33 9.00 6.60 -6.60
CA SER A 33 7.56 6.35 -6.64
C SER A 33 6.92 7.64 -7.12
N ALA A 34 6.08 7.55 -8.16
CA ALA A 34 5.39 8.72 -8.68
C ALA A 34 4.56 9.34 -7.57
N GLY A 35 4.75 10.63 -7.30
CA GLY A 35 4.03 11.34 -6.26
C GLY A 35 2.52 11.32 -6.49
N ARG A 36 1.73 11.49 -5.44
CA ARG A 36 0.25 11.46 -5.46
C ARG A 36 -0.36 12.32 -6.59
N GLU A 37 0.25 13.46 -6.91
CA GLU A 37 -0.27 14.40 -7.89
C GLU A 37 0.10 14.05 -9.33
N ASP A 38 1.14 13.25 -9.52
CA ASP A 38 1.65 12.84 -10.81
C ASP A 38 0.86 11.68 -11.42
N LEU A 39 0.17 10.89 -10.56
CA LEU A 39 -0.64 9.77 -11.01
C LEU A 39 -2.05 10.19 -11.42
N PRO A 40 -2.59 9.62 -12.50
CA PRO A 40 -3.98 9.87 -12.90
C PRO A 40 -4.94 9.40 -11.80
N VAL A 41 -6.09 10.07 -11.70
CA VAL A 41 -7.15 9.68 -10.76
C VAL A 41 -7.60 8.25 -11.07
N LEU A 42 -7.54 7.37 -10.07
CA LEU A 42 -7.92 5.98 -10.20
C LEU A 42 -9.45 5.83 -10.09
N PRO A 43 -10.17 5.36 -11.12
CA PRO A 43 -11.56 4.95 -10.95
C PRO A 43 -11.62 3.65 -10.13
N VAL A 44 -12.44 3.64 -9.09
CA VAL A 44 -12.69 2.46 -8.25
C VAL A 44 -14.17 2.21 -8.18
N GLU A 45 -14.59 1.03 -8.62
CA GLU A 45 -15.97 0.57 -8.45
C GLU A 45 -16.17 0.08 -7.02
N VAL A 46 -17.28 0.51 -6.42
CA VAL A 46 -17.63 0.20 -5.04
C VAL A 46 -19.09 -0.17 -4.95
N PRO A 47 -19.49 -1.08 -4.03
CA PRO A 47 -20.89 -1.37 -3.80
C PRO A 47 -21.62 -0.14 -3.22
N PRO A 48 -22.95 -0.12 -3.27
CA PRO A 48 -23.76 0.89 -2.58
C PRO A 48 -23.42 0.94 -1.09
N VAL A 49 -23.35 2.14 -0.54
CA VAL A 49 -23.07 2.34 0.88
C VAL A 49 -24.23 1.84 1.72
N THR A 50 -23.95 0.96 2.69
CA THR A 50 -24.94 0.48 3.66
C THR A 50 -24.90 1.33 4.94
N PRO A 51 -25.98 1.33 5.76
CA PRO A 51 -25.97 2.01 7.06
C PRO A 51 -24.86 1.52 8.00
N GLU A 52 -24.49 0.24 7.92
CA GLU A 52 -23.40 -0.34 8.70
C GLU A 52 -22.04 0.19 8.24
N ALA A 53 -21.86 0.37 6.92
CA ALA A 53 -20.67 0.98 6.35
C ALA A 53 -20.54 2.46 6.77
N ASP A 54 -21.64 3.23 6.71
CA ASP A 54 -21.67 4.62 7.16
C ASP A 54 -21.36 4.77 8.66
N ALA A 55 -21.76 3.81 9.48
CA ALA A 55 -21.47 3.82 10.90
C ALA A 55 -20.01 3.43 11.24
N SER A 56 -19.40 2.56 10.44
CA SER A 56 -18.13 1.91 10.78
C SER A 56 -16.94 2.44 9.99
N CYS A 57 -17.09 2.62 8.67
CA CYS A 57 -15.97 2.96 7.77
C CYS A 57 -15.29 4.31 8.05
N PRO A 58 -15.98 5.39 8.48
CA PRO A 58 -15.32 6.66 8.74
C PRO A 58 -14.17 6.57 9.74
N ALA A 59 -14.31 5.72 10.77
CA ALA A 59 -13.26 5.50 11.77
C ALA A 59 -11.99 4.90 11.13
N LEU A 60 -12.15 3.92 10.23
CA LEU A 60 -11.04 3.33 9.50
C LEU A 60 -10.41 4.34 8.52
N MET A 61 -11.23 4.97 7.68
CA MET A 61 -10.74 5.90 6.64
C MET A 61 -9.90 7.04 7.21
N SER A 62 -10.23 7.52 8.43
CA SER A 62 -9.48 8.58 9.10
C SER A 62 -8.10 8.17 9.61
N THR A 63 -7.81 6.87 9.67
CA THR A 63 -6.55 6.32 10.18
C THR A 63 -5.62 5.79 9.10
N LEU A 64 -6.06 5.81 7.84
CA LEU A 64 -5.26 5.30 6.73
C LEU A 64 -4.02 6.16 6.50
N PRO A 65 -2.85 5.54 6.27
CA PRO A 65 -1.60 6.26 6.06
C PRO A 65 -1.57 6.93 4.68
N LEU A 66 -0.83 8.05 4.58
CA LEU A 66 -0.56 8.70 3.31
C LEU A 66 0.48 7.94 2.48
N GLU A 67 1.30 7.12 3.11
CA GLU A 67 2.29 6.25 2.48
C GLU A 67 2.12 4.83 3.01
N LEU A 68 2.09 3.85 2.13
CA LEU A 68 1.95 2.44 2.45
C LEU A 68 3.06 1.63 1.78
N THR A 69 3.94 1.02 2.57
CA THR A 69 5.05 0.17 2.09
C THR A 69 5.97 0.85 1.07
N GLY A 70 6.12 2.19 1.15
CA GLY A 70 6.93 2.99 0.25
C GLY A 70 6.15 3.66 -0.89
N ASP A 71 4.88 3.34 -1.05
CA ASP A 71 4.02 3.92 -2.06
C ASP A 71 3.15 5.05 -1.48
N GLU A 72 3.14 6.21 -2.13
CA GLU A 72 2.26 7.32 -1.76
C GLU A 72 0.79 7.01 -2.07
N SER A 73 -0.09 7.63 -1.27
CA SER A 73 -1.53 7.57 -1.54
C SER A 73 -1.85 8.22 -2.88
N ARG A 74 -2.82 7.63 -3.62
CA ARG A 74 -3.25 8.16 -4.92
C ARG A 74 -4.71 8.62 -4.86
N ARG A 75 -5.05 9.57 -5.73
CA ARG A 75 -6.42 10.08 -5.82
C ARG A 75 -7.36 9.02 -6.39
N VAL A 76 -8.49 8.82 -5.73
CA VAL A 76 -9.53 7.86 -6.13
C VAL A 76 -10.79 8.62 -6.56
N ARG A 77 -11.47 8.10 -7.58
CA ARG A 77 -12.82 8.50 -7.97
C ARG A 77 -13.74 7.29 -7.83
N SER A 78 -14.64 7.33 -6.86
CA SER A 78 -15.61 6.28 -6.58
C SER A 78 -16.97 6.86 -6.20
N ALA A 79 -18.01 6.03 -6.22
CA ALA A 79 -19.35 6.40 -5.77
C ALA A 79 -19.49 6.43 -4.23
N SER A 80 -18.50 5.89 -3.50
CA SER A 80 -18.45 5.87 -2.05
C SER A 80 -17.18 6.57 -1.55
N PRO A 81 -17.23 7.29 -0.41
CA PRO A 81 -16.03 7.88 0.22
C PRO A 81 -15.13 6.82 0.88
N TYR A 82 -15.55 5.54 0.90
CA TYR A 82 -14.87 4.47 1.63
C TYR A 82 -13.92 3.65 0.74
N ALA A 83 -13.36 4.26 -0.31
CA ALA A 83 -12.29 3.71 -1.14
C ALA A 83 -11.02 4.53 -0.99
N TYR A 84 -9.89 3.85 -0.95
CA TYR A 84 -8.56 4.46 -0.86
C TYR A 84 -7.56 3.67 -1.69
N ALA A 85 -6.48 4.31 -2.17
CA ALA A 85 -5.48 3.62 -2.97
C ALA A 85 -4.08 4.19 -2.77
N TRP A 86 -3.07 3.33 -3.02
CA TRP A 86 -1.63 3.67 -3.00
C TRP A 86 -0.93 3.10 -4.21
N GLY A 87 0.10 3.77 -4.67
CA GLY A 87 1.05 3.28 -5.66
C GLY A 87 0.53 3.11 -7.09
N ASP A 88 1.42 2.62 -7.94
CA ASP A 88 1.17 2.21 -9.32
C ASP A 88 2.13 1.08 -9.69
N PRO A 89 1.65 -0.17 -9.86
CA PRO A 89 0.25 -0.60 -9.85
C PRO A 89 -0.42 -0.43 -8.48
N ALA A 90 -1.72 -0.13 -8.48
CA ALA A 90 -2.41 0.33 -7.28
C ALA A 90 -2.79 -0.79 -6.31
N VAL A 91 -2.46 -0.61 -5.04
CA VAL A 91 -3.11 -1.29 -3.91
C VAL A 91 -4.39 -0.53 -3.58
N VAL A 92 -5.53 -1.20 -3.56
CA VAL A 92 -6.84 -0.57 -3.33
C VAL A 92 -7.48 -1.13 -2.08
N LEU A 93 -7.93 -0.25 -1.18
CA LEU A 93 -8.74 -0.60 -0.01
C LEU A 93 -10.17 -0.10 -0.22
N ILE A 94 -11.15 -0.95 0.05
CA ILE A 94 -12.58 -0.60 0.08
C ILE A 94 -13.17 -1.08 1.40
N CYS A 95 -13.85 -0.18 2.12
CA CYS A 95 -14.56 -0.52 3.34
C CYS A 95 -16.08 -0.60 3.05
N GLY A 96 -16.73 -1.64 3.56
CA GLY A 96 -18.18 -1.84 3.38
C GLY A 96 -18.53 -2.63 2.13
N VAL A 97 -17.65 -3.53 1.69
CA VAL A 97 -17.95 -4.48 0.60
C VAL A 97 -18.92 -5.57 1.10
N ASP A 98 -19.53 -6.27 0.16
CA ASP A 98 -20.33 -7.45 0.46
C ASP A 98 -19.46 -8.61 0.96
N ARG A 99 -20.08 -9.60 1.63
CA ARG A 99 -19.39 -10.82 1.98
C ARG A 99 -18.89 -11.51 0.71
N PRO A 100 -17.60 -11.93 0.65
CA PRO A 100 -17.10 -12.68 -0.49
C PRO A 100 -17.95 -13.94 -0.75
N ALA A 101 -18.30 -14.18 -2.00
CA ALA A 101 -19.12 -15.34 -2.37
C ALA A 101 -18.45 -16.67 -2.03
N GLY A 102 -17.12 -16.75 -2.14
CA GLY A 102 -16.33 -17.93 -1.79
C GLY A 102 -16.10 -18.11 -0.29
N TYR A 103 -16.49 -17.15 0.56
CA TYR A 103 -16.38 -17.31 2.01
C TYR A 103 -17.58 -18.06 2.57
N VAL A 104 -17.51 -19.37 2.54
CA VAL A 104 -18.57 -20.31 2.97
C VAL A 104 -18.08 -21.20 4.13
N VAL A 105 -19.03 -21.92 4.76
CA VAL A 105 -18.70 -22.86 5.85
C VAL A 105 -17.65 -23.87 5.39
N GLY A 106 -16.59 -24.02 6.19
CA GLY A 106 -15.47 -24.93 5.91
C GLY A 106 -14.29 -24.30 5.16
N VAL A 107 -14.43 -23.07 4.67
CA VAL A 107 -13.31 -22.34 4.07
C VAL A 107 -12.41 -21.75 5.15
N SER A 108 -11.09 -21.90 5.00
CA SER A 108 -10.11 -21.37 5.94
C SER A 108 -9.91 -19.87 5.77
N ALA A 109 -9.76 -19.17 6.90
CA ALA A 109 -9.30 -17.78 6.94
C ALA A 109 -7.85 -17.73 7.47
N ILE A 110 -7.08 -16.76 6.98
CA ILE A 110 -5.71 -16.49 7.45
C ILE A 110 -5.80 -15.42 8.55
N GLN A 111 -5.14 -15.67 9.68
CA GLN A 111 -5.07 -14.68 10.76
C GLN A 111 -3.78 -13.87 10.70
N ILE A 112 -3.90 -12.54 10.61
CA ILE A 112 -2.78 -11.59 10.69
C ILE A 112 -3.09 -10.59 11.81
N ASN A 113 -2.23 -10.47 12.81
CA ASN A 113 -2.34 -9.49 13.91
C ASN A 113 -3.75 -9.39 14.53
N GLY A 114 -4.44 -10.53 14.69
CA GLY A 114 -5.77 -10.58 15.30
C GLY A 114 -6.93 -10.20 14.37
N VAL A 115 -6.71 -10.12 13.08
CA VAL A 115 -7.75 -9.98 12.05
C VAL A 115 -7.77 -11.24 11.19
N GLN A 116 -8.95 -11.76 10.92
CA GLN A 116 -9.13 -12.91 10.03
C GLN A 116 -9.44 -12.43 8.61
N TRP A 117 -8.73 -13.03 7.65
CA TRP A 117 -8.77 -12.68 6.24
C TRP A 117 -9.19 -13.89 5.40
N TYR A 118 -10.21 -13.72 4.59
CA TYR A 118 -10.46 -14.58 3.44
C TYR A 118 -9.63 -14.06 2.27
N VAL A 119 -8.96 -14.97 1.57
CA VAL A 119 -8.09 -14.64 0.44
C VAL A 119 -8.66 -15.29 -0.81
N ASP A 120 -8.93 -14.47 -1.80
CA ASP A 120 -9.37 -14.87 -3.12
C ASP A 120 -8.22 -14.66 -4.13
N THR A 121 -7.91 -15.72 -4.87
CA THR A 121 -6.84 -15.78 -5.89
C THR A 121 -7.36 -16.29 -7.22
N ASP A 122 -8.66 -16.22 -7.48
CA ASP A 122 -9.27 -16.70 -8.71
C ASP A 122 -8.87 -15.85 -9.92
N ASP A 123 -8.58 -14.57 -9.70
CA ASP A 123 -8.01 -13.68 -10.71
C ASP A 123 -6.47 -13.78 -10.69
N PRO A 124 -5.81 -14.18 -11.82
CA PRO A 124 -4.36 -14.30 -11.87
C PRO A 124 -3.61 -12.97 -11.75
N ASP A 125 -4.28 -11.85 -12.02
CA ASP A 125 -3.68 -10.51 -11.99
C ASP A 125 -3.87 -9.80 -10.65
N THR A 126 -4.76 -10.33 -9.79
CA THR A 126 -5.14 -9.67 -8.52
C THR A 126 -5.38 -10.68 -7.41
N THR A 127 -4.79 -10.43 -6.25
CA THR A 127 -5.14 -11.15 -5.01
C THR A 127 -6.03 -10.25 -4.15
N VAL A 128 -7.20 -10.76 -3.76
CA VAL A 128 -8.17 -10.00 -2.96
C VAL A 128 -8.22 -10.55 -1.54
N TRP A 129 -7.95 -9.68 -0.57
CA TRP A 129 -7.99 -9.96 0.85
C TRP A 129 -9.20 -9.29 1.48
N THR A 130 -10.07 -10.05 2.13
CA THR A 130 -11.28 -9.50 2.77
C THR A 130 -11.33 -9.90 4.24
N THR A 131 -11.51 -8.91 5.14
CA THR A 131 -11.71 -9.19 6.57
C THR A 131 -13.03 -9.93 6.78
N VAL A 132 -13.02 -10.96 7.65
CA VAL A 132 -14.24 -11.77 7.88
C VAL A 132 -14.71 -11.78 9.33
N ASP A 133 -14.04 -11.03 10.20
CA ASP A 133 -14.29 -10.95 11.64
C ASP A 133 -14.47 -9.49 12.12
N ARG A 134 -15.01 -8.63 11.26
CA ARG A 134 -15.30 -7.22 11.58
C ARG A 134 -16.77 -6.88 11.32
N PRO A 135 -17.31 -5.76 11.89
CA PRO A 135 -18.70 -5.36 11.69
C PRO A 135 -19.07 -5.15 10.23
N VAL A 136 -18.12 -4.67 9.44
CA VAL A 136 -18.19 -4.53 7.98
C VAL A 136 -17.00 -5.22 7.33
N TYR A 137 -17.18 -5.75 6.14
CA TYR A 137 -16.08 -6.32 5.37
C TYR A 137 -15.19 -5.21 4.81
N VAL A 138 -13.88 -5.36 4.98
CA VAL A 138 -12.87 -4.50 4.38
C VAL A 138 -12.09 -5.31 3.37
N GLN A 139 -12.06 -4.86 2.14
CA GLN A 139 -11.34 -5.49 1.04
C GLN A 139 -10.05 -4.74 0.75
N ILE A 140 -8.96 -5.49 0.55
CA ILE A 140 -7.70 -4.99 0.00
C ILE A 140 -7.40 -5.81 -1.26
N SER A 141 -7.30 -5.13 -2.40
CA SER A 141 -6.92 -5.73 -3.67
C SER A 141 -5.45 -5.42 -3.95
N LEU A 142 -4.68 -6.47 -4.17
CA LEU A 142 -3.25 -6.40 -4.48
C LEU A 142 -3.03 -6.85 -5.92
N PRO A 143 -2.34 -6.06 -6.77
CA PRO A 143 -1.80 -6.57 -8.03
C PRO A 143 -0.91 -7.77 -7.80
N SER A 144 -0.86 -8.75 -8.73
CA SER A 144 -0.05 -9.96 -8.60
C SER A 144 1.47 -9.69 -8.46
N SER A 145 1.92 -8.50 -8.84
CA SER A 145 3.30 -8.04 -8.64
C SER A 145 3.60 -7.51 -7.23
N VAL A 146 2.57 -7.34 -6.38
CA VAL A 146 2.69 -6.80 -5.02
C VAL A 146 2.47 -7.94 -4.03
N ASP A 147 3.38 -8.09 -3.07
CA ASP A 147 3.27 -9.08 -2.00
C ASP A 147 2.22 -8.68 -0.93
N SER A 148 2.09 -9.47 0.13
CA SER A 148 1.11 -9.22 1.20
C SER A 148 1.55 -8.19 2.27
N ALA A 149 2.69 -7.51 2.09
CA ALA A 149 3.17 -6.50 3.05
C ALA A 149 2.15 -5.36 3.29
N PRO A 150 1.45 -4.82 2.26
CA PRO A 150 0.40 -3.83 2.48
C PRO A 150 -0.73 -4.31 3.40
N VAL A 151 -1.18 -5.57 3.26
CA VAL A 151 -2.20 -6.15 4.14
C VAL A 151 -1.71 -6.19 5.58
N THR A 152 -0.49 -6.68 5.78
CA THR A 152 0.13 -6.74 7.11
C THR A 152 0.28 -5.35 7.75
N ALA A 153 0.65 -4.34 6.96
CA ALA A 153 0.82 -2.97 7.42
C ALA A 153 -0.52 -2.29 7.78
N LEU A 154 -1.61 -2.58 7.04
CA LEU A 154 -2.95 -2.00 7.29
C LEU A 154 -3.73 -2.73 8.39
N THR A 155 -3.41 -4.00 8.68
CA THR A 155 -4.14 -4.81 9.67
C THR A 155 -4.25 -4.14 11.07
N PRO A 156 -3.20 -3.50 11.64
CA PRO A 156 -3.32 -2.83 12.93
C PRO A 156 -4.29 -1.64 12.94
N GLN A 157 -4.41 -0.90 11.83
CA GLN A 157 -5.35 0.20 11.67
C GLN A 157 -6.79 -0.33 11.64
N ILE A 158 -7.01 -1.41 10.87
CA ILE A 158 -8.30 -2.09 10.78
C ILE A 158 -8.72 -2.63 12.15
N ALA A 159 -7.81 -3.32 12.85
CA ALA A 159 -8.09 -3.87 14.18
C ALA A 159 -8.45 -2.81 15.23
N ARG A 160 -7.86 -1.61 15.13
CA ARG A 160 -8.15 -0.49 16.05
C ARG A 160 -9.44 0.22 15.70
N ALA A 161 -9.72 0.40 14.41
CA ALA A 161 -10.88 1.16 13.95
C ALA A 161 -12.18 0.33 14.00
N LEU A 162 -12.07 -0.98 13.77
CA LEU A 162 -13.22 -1.89 13.65
C LEU A 162 -13.10 -2.98 14.74
N PRO A 163 -14.04 -3.03 15.71
CA PRO A 163 -14.02 -4.05 16.76
C PRO A 163 -14.22 -5.46 16.19
N TYR A 164 -13.78 -6.46 16.94
CA TYR A 164 -14.00 -7.86 16.57
C TYR A 164 -15.49 -8.20 16.52
N ARG A 165 -15.87 -8.99 15.55
CA ARG A 165 -17.17 -9.63 15.42
C ARG A 165 -16.98 -11.08 14.99
N ASP A 166 -17.79 -11.99 15.50
CA ASP A 166 -17.75 -13.39 15.08
C ASP A 166 -17.93 -13.54 13.57
N PRO A 167 -17.06 -14.34 12.90
CA PRO A 167 -17.15 -14.56 11.46
C PRO A 167 -18.52 -15.12 11.05
N GLN A 168 -19.01 -14.66 9.90
CA GLN A 168 -20.33 -15.04 9.35
C GLN A 168 -20.13 -15.64 7.94
N PRO A 169 -19.64 -16.90 7.81
CA PRO A 169 -19.51 -17.54 6.50
C PRO A 169 -20.89 -17.79 5.89
N GLY A 170 -20.94 -17.89 4.56
CA GLY A 170 -22.12 -18.31 3.83
C GLY A 170 -22.44 -19.80 4.01
N PRO A 171 -23.63 -20.22 3.60
CA PRO A 171 -24.03 -21.62 3.59
C PRO A 171 -23.22 -22.45 2.60
#